data_edd185ae8ee05ff36e26c3e5b1f8e7cc
#
_entry.id   edd185ae8ee05ff36e26c3e5b1f8e7cc
#
_cell.length_a   1.000
_cell.length_b   1.000
_cell.length_c   1.000
_cell.angle_alpha   90.00
_cell.angle_beta   90.00
_cell.angle_gamma   90.00
#
_symmetry.space_group_name_H-M   'P 1'
#
loop_
_entity.id
_entity.type
_entity.pdbx_description
1 polymer ?
#
loop_
_entity_poly.entity_id
_entity_poly.type
_entity_poly.pdbx_seq_one_letter_code
_entity_poly.pdbx_strand_id
1 'polypeptide(L)'
;MSNYIITIGREHGSGGRYLGEELSRELGIKCYDSELISEVAQRSGFAEKFIESHEEHRPGSFLYSLVTGGAAIAGDQPVSVQIFQAQSEAIRAIAERESAVIIGRCSNYVLREENVVKVNLFVHAPMFARVARVSERDNMDAAAAEKAIRLKDKERQAYYNFFTGERWGDAKDYDLSIDTSKLGIPGTVELVKAYLRLRGIV
;
A
#
# COMPACT_ATOMS: atom_id res chain seq x y z
N MET A 1 4.40 -15.86 20.72
CA MET A 1 4.98 -15.59 19.40
C MET A 1 5.15 -14.09 19.28
N SER A 2 6.24 -13.61 18.69
CA SER A 2 6.42 -12.19 18.43
C SER A 2 5.46 -11.75 17.32
N ASN A 3 4.99 -10.50 17.34
CA ASN A 3 4.19 -9.93 16.26
C ASN A 3 4.95 -9.98 14.94
N TYR A 4 4.22 -10.16 13.85
CA TYR A 4 4.78 -10.09 12.50
C TYR A 4 3.88 -9.26 11.57
N ILE A 5 4.47 -8.60 10.60
CA ILE A 5 3.76 -7.74 9.64
C ILE A 5 3.99 -8.25 8.22
N ILE A 6 2.91 -8.34 7.46
CA ILE A 6 2.96 -8.58 6.01
C ILE A 6 2.62 -7.27 5.32
N THR A 7 3.59 -6.66 4.63
CA THR A 7 3.32 -5.47 3.82
C THR A 7 3.03 -5.85 2.37
N ILE A 8 2.10 -5.15 1.72
CA ILE A 8 1.72 -5.42 0.32
C ILE A 8 1.82 -4.14 -0.51
N GLY A 9 2.94 -3.98 -1.24
CA GLY A 9 3.04 -3.10 -2.40
C GLY A 9 2.31 -3.73 -3.59
N ARG A 10 1.62 -2.94 -4.42
CA ARG A 10 0.77 -3.52 -5.48
C ARG A 10 0.53 -2.59 -6.65
N GLU A 11 0.51 -3.13 -7.86
CA GLU A 11 -0.06 -2.48 -9.04
C GLU A 11 -1.59 -2.42 -8.95
N HIS A 12 -2.21 -1.43 -9.60
CA HIS A 12 -3.67 -1.33 -9.66
C HIS A 12 -4.26 -2.46 -10.51
N GLY A 13 -5.29 -3.12 -10.00
CA GLY A 13 -5.89 -4.28 -10.67
C GLY A 13 -5.10 -5.60 -10.54
N SER A 14 -3.94 -5.61 -9.87
CA SER A 14 -3.17 -6.85 -9.65
C SER A 14 -3.78 -7.84 -8.66
N GLY A 15 -4.80 -7.43 -7.91
CA GLY A 15 -5.43 -8.29 -6.89
C GLY A 15 -4.79 -8.20 -5.51
N GLY A 16 -3.84 -7.28 -5.29
CA GLY A 16 -3.15 -7.15 -4.01
C GLY A 16 -4.06 -6.85 -2.81
N ARG A 17 -5.20 -6.16 -3.03
CA ARG A 17 -6.20 -5.96 -1.97
C ARG A 17 -6.87 -7.28 -1.59
N TYR A 18 -7.35 -8.03 -2.57
CA TYR A 18 -7.96 -9.35 -2.33
C TYR A 18 -6.98 -10.32 -1.67
N LEU A 19 -5.71 -10.29 -2.08
CA LEU A 19 -4.66 -11.09 -1.43
C LEU A 19 -4.52 -10.71 0.06
N GLY A 20 -4.50 -9.43 0.37
CA GLY A 20 -4.39 -8.95 1.76
C GLY A 20 -5.57 -9.36 2.62
N GLU A 21 -6.79 -9.22 2.11
CA GLU A 21 -8.02 -9.64 2.79
C GLU A 21 -8.05 -11.15 3.02
N GLU A 22 -7.66 -11.96 2.03
CA GLU A 22 -7.60 -13.43 2.16
C GLU A 22 -6.50 -13.88 3.13
N LEU A 23 -5.30 -13.29 3.07
CA LEU A 23 -4.24 -13.58 4.04
C LEU A 23 -4.66 -13.23 5.47
N SER A 24 -5.31 -12.10 5.65
CA SER A 24 -5.88 -11.68 6.93
C SER A 24 -6.84 -12.73 7.49
N ARG A 25 -7.76 -13.21 6.67
CA ARG A 25 -8.74 -14.23 7.04
C ARG A 25 -8.10 -15.58 7.38
N GLU A 26 -7.18 -16.04 6.54
CA GLU A 26 -6.50 -17.34 6.68
C GLU A 26 -5.54 -17.39 7.88
N LEU A 27 -4.90 -16.28 8.20
CA LEU A 27 -3.94 -16.17 9.30
C LEU A 27 -4.56 -15.68 10.60
N GLY A 28 -5.83 -15.26 10.59
CA GLY A 28 -6.52 -14.74 11.78
C GLY A 28 -5.94 -13.41 12.29
N ILE A 29 -5.38 -12.59 11.40
CA ILE A 29 -4.77 -11.29 11.71
C ILE A 29 -5.54 -10.17 11.00
N LYS A 30 -5.40 -8.91 11.46
CA LYS A 30 -6.10 -7.78 10.83
C LYS A 30 -5.48 -7.36 9.50
N CYS A 31 -6.32 -6.79 8.62
CA CYS A 31 -5.90 -6.14 7.39
C CYS A 31 -6.15 -4.64 7.48
N TYR A 32 -5.11 -3.85 7.25
CA TYR A 32 -5.15 -2.38 7.31
C TYR A 32 -5.00 -1.79 5.91
N ASP A 33 -6.12 -1.47 5.27
CA ASP A 33 -6.19 -0.67 4.03
C ASP A 33 -7.00 0.60 4.29
N SER A 34 -8.31 0.50 4.40
CA SER A 34 -9.20 1.63 4.71
C SER A 34 -9.14 2.04 6.19
N GLU A 35 -8.94 1.08 7.10
CA GLU A 35 -8.87 1.35 8.54
C GLU A 35 -7.65 2.16 8.94
N LEU A 36 -6.56 2.07 8.17
CA LEU A 36 -5.37 2.88 8.39
C LEU A 36 -5.67 4.38 8.26
N ILE A 37 -6.57 4.77 7.35
CA ILE A 37 -7.01 6.15 7.19
C ILE A 37 -7.68 6.63 8.47
N SER A 38 -8.56 5.83 9.05
CA SER A 38 -9.25 6.18 10.30
C SER A 38 -8.27 6.33 11.47
N GLU A 39 -7.28 5.43 11.56
CA GLU A 39 -6.21 5.55 12.57
C GLU A 39 -5.41 6.85 12.41
N VAL A 40 -5.05 7.19 11.18
CA VAL A 40 -4.35 8.45 10.86
C VAL A 40 -5.21 9.65 11.24
N ALA A 41 -6.50 9.65 10.88
CA ALA A 41 -7.44 10.73 11.21
C ALA A 41 -7.54 10.96 12.71
N GLN A 42 -7.64 9.89 13.50
CA GLN A 42 -7.71 9.97 14.96
C GLN A 42 -6.42 10.53 15.59
N ARG A 43 -5.25 10.12 15.08
CA ARG A 43 -3.95 10.50 15.66
C ARG A 43 -3.49 11.90 15.27
N SER A 44 -3.74 12.30 14.03
CA SER A 44 -3.30 13.59 13.49
C SER A 44 -4.28 14.73 13.70
N GLY A 45 -5.52 14.45 14.10
CA GLY A 45 -6.59 15.43 14.20
C GLY A 45 -7.14 15.91 12.84
N PHE A 46 -6.77 15.26 11.73
CA PHE A 46 -7.33 15.55 10.41
C PHE A 46 -8.70 14.89 10.26
N ALA A 47 -9.61 15.56 9.58
CA ALA A 47 -10.88 14.96 9.20
C ALA A 47 -10.64 13.85 8.16
N GLU A 48 -11.26 12.69 8.33
CA GLU A 48 -11.13 11.52 7.44
C GLU A 48 -11.31 11.89 5.95
N LYS A 49 -12.33 12.70 5.66
CA LYS A 49 -12.60 13.22 4.30
C LYS A 49 -11.43 14.04 3.72
N PHE A 50 -10.70 14.76 4.56
CA PHE A 50 -9.53 15.53 4.13
C PHE A 50 -8.37 14.58 3.79
N ILE A 51 -8.15 13.55 4.58
CA ILE A 51 -7.12 12.53 4.33
C ILE A 51 -7.42 11.78 3.03
N GLU A 52 -8.65 11.29 2.84
CA GLU A 52 -9.07 10.62 1.61
C GLU A 52 -8.87 11.49 0.36
N SER A 53 -9.17 12.78 0.43
CA SER A 53 -9.02 13.70 -0.71
C SER A 53 -7.57 13.97 -1.09
N HIS A 54 -6.63 13.83 -0.16
CA HIS A 54 -5.22 14.15 -0.35
C HIS A 54 -4.31 12.93 -0.56
N GLU A 55 -4.75 11.73 -0.16
CA GLU A 55 -3.90 10.53 -0.17
C GLU A 55 -3.63 9.92 -1.54
N GLU A 56 -4.58 9.90 -2.47
CA GLU A 56 -4.39 9.22 -3.76
C GLU A 56 -4.89 10.01 -4.99
N HIS A 57 -5.48 11.18 -4.79
CA HIS A 57 -6.38 11.74 -5.81
C HIS A 57 -5.81 12.79 -6.77
N ARG A 58 -4.54 13.14 -6.81
CA ARG A 58 -3.97 13.96 -7.92
C ARG A 58 -2.43 14.02 -7.89
N PRO A 59 -1.70 13.25 -8.72
CA PRO A 59 -0.24 13.40 -8.84
C PRO A 59 0.18 14.78 -9.35
N GLY A 60 -0.60 15.39 -10.23
CA GLY A 60 -0.30 16.69 -10.80
C GLY A 60 -0.48 17.86 -9.82
N SER A 61 -1.48 17.80 -8.97
CA SER A 61 -1.77 18.85 -7.98
C SER A 61 -0.86 18.75 -6.76
N PHE A 62 -0.51 17.55 -6.35
CA PHE A 62 0.33 17.27 -5.20
C PHE A 62 1.80 17.68 -5.46
N LEU A 63 2.38 17.23 -6.55
CA LEU A 63 3.73 17.65 -6.97
C LEU A 63 3.78 19.13 -7.32
N TYR A 64 2.71 19.68 -7.90
CA TYR A 64 2.61 21.09 -8.23
C TYR A 64 2.56 21.96 -6.97
N SER A 65 1.82 21.57 -5.93
CA SER A 65 1.80 22.32 -4.65
C SER A 65 3.14 22.25 -3.90
N LEU A 66 3.88 21.17 -4.06
CA LEU A 66 5.23 21.01 -3.48
C LEU A 66 6.28 21.85 -4.24
N VAL A 67 6.19 21.92 -5.57
CA VAL A 67 7.17 22.62 -6.43
C VAL A 67 6.88 24.12 -6.55
N THR A 68 5.60 24.52 -6.52
CA THR A 68 5.21 25.93 -6.70
C THR A 68 5.11 26.73 -5.41
N GLY A 69 5.45 26.15 -4.26
CA GLY A 69 5.47 26.90 -2.99
C GLY A 69 4.10 27.45 -2.59
N GLY A 70 3.01 26.77 -2.97
CA GLY A 70 1.66 27.16 -2.59
C GLY A 70 1.53 27.27 -1.07
N ALA A 71 1.64 28.50 -0.59
CA ALA A 71 1.41 28.99 0.76
C ALA A 71 1.96 28.08 1.90
N ALA A 72 3.28 27.98 2.01
CA ALA A 72 3.89 27.75 3.31
C ALA A 72 3.63 29.02 4.14
N ILE A 73 2.67 28.98 5.01
CA ILE A 73 2.64 29.90 6.15
C ILE A 73 3.94 29.62 6.90
N ALA A 74 4.74 30.63 7.10
CA ALA A 74 6.10 30.51 7.61
C ALA A 74 6.15 29.60 8.84
N GLY A 75 6.76 28.40 8.70
CA GLY A 75 7.01 27.47 9.79
C GLY A 75 6.35 26.11 9.73
N ASP A 76 5.29 25.90 8.93
CA ASP A 76 4.61 24.60 8.86
C ASP A 76 5.09 23.74 7.68
N GLN A 77 5.30 22.45 7.96
CA GLN A 77 5.59 21.47 6.91
C GLN A 77 4.39 21.35 5.96
N PRO A 78 4.64 21.03 4.65
CA PRO A 78 3.56 20.74 3.71
C PRO A 78 2.57 19.71 4.27
N VAL A 79 1.28 19.91 4.08
CA VAL A 79 0.20 19.03 4.58
C VAL A 79 0.45 17.57 4.21
N SER A 80 0.94 17.32 3.02
CA SER A 80 1.30 15.99 2.53
C SER A 80 2.38 15.29 3.36
N VAL A 81 3.36 16.05 3.84
CA VAL A 81 4.42 15.51 4.72
C VAL A 81 3.84 15.19 6.10
N GLN A 82 2.97 16.05 6.62
CA GLN A 82 2.28 15.81 7.89
C GLN A 82 1.39 14.55 7.82
N ILE A 83 0.66 14.37 6.72
CA ILE A 83 -0.14 13.16 6.48
C ILE A 83 0.76 11.93 6.44
N PHE A 84 1.85 11.96 5.68
CA PHE A 84 2.79 10.83 5.61
C PHE A 84 3.40 10.50 6.97
N GLN A 85 3.77 11.50 7.76
CA GLN A 85 4.28 11.31 9.12
C GLN A 85 3.24 10.64 10.03
N ALA A 86 1.99 11.14 10.03
CA ALA A 86 0.91 10.56 10.81
C ALA A 86 0.59 9.10 10.39
N GLN A 87 0.63 8.80 9.08
CA GLN A 87 0.49 7.43 8.58
C GLN A 87 1.65 6.55 9.04
N SER A 88 2.88 7.05 9.01
CA SER A 88 4.05 6.31 9.45
C SER A 88 4.00 5.99 10.95
N GLU A 89 3.54 6.93 11.76
CA GLU A 89 3.30 6.70 13.19
C GLU A 89 2.23 5.64 13.44
N ALA A 90 1.12 5.70 12.72
CA ALA A 90 0.06 4.69 12.81
C ALA A 90 0.56 3.29 12.43
N ILE A 91 1.33 3.17 11.34
CA ILE A 91 1.92 1.90 10.89
C ILE A 91 2.86 1.32 11.96
N ARG A 92 3.74 2.12 12.56
CA ARG A 92 4.64 1.66 13.63
C ARG A 92 3.85 1.18 14.85
N ALA A 93 2.87 1.97 15.29
CA ALA A 93 2.04 1.61 16.43
C ALA A 93 1.22 0.33 16.20
N ILE A 94 0.75 0.08 14.98
CA ILE A 94 0.09 -1.19 14.61
C ILE A 94 1.09 -2.35 14.74
N ALA A 95 2.30 -2.19 14.19
CA ALA A 95 3.32 -3.23 14.20
C ALA A 95 3.79 -3.60 15.62
N GLU A 96 3.85 -2.64 16.53
CA GLU A 96 4.13 -2.88 17.95
C GLU A 96 3.01 -3.65 18.66
N ARG A 97 1.77 -3.36 18.32
CA ARG A 97 0.59 -3.86 19.02
C ARG A 97 0.18 -5.27 18.62
N GLU A 98 0.23 -5.62 17.33
CA GLU A 98 -0.36 -6.84 16.81
C GLU A 98 0.26 -7.30 15.49
N SER A 99 0.05 -8.57 15.13
CA SER A 99 0.34 -9.06 13.79
C SER A 99 -0.72 -8.55 12.82
N ALA A 100 -0.31 -8.11 11.63
CA ALA A 100 -1.21 -7.50 10.65
C ALA A 100 -0.74 -7.65 9.21
N VAL A 101 -1.70 -7.53 8.28
CA VAL A 101 -1.45 -7.23 6.87
C VAL A 101 -1.65 -5.73 6.66
N ILE A 102 -0.67 -5.06 6.06
CA ILE A 102 -0.73 -3.62 5.75
C ILE A 102 -0.59 -3.42 4.25
N ILE A 103 -1.60 -2.78 3.63
CA ILE A 103 -1.66 -2.63 2.18
C ILE A 103 -1.25 -1.21 1.77
N GLY A 104 -0.04 -1.07 1.22
CA GLY A 104 0.50 0.19 0.67
C GLY A 104 1.04 1.16 1.73
N ARG A 105 0.87 2.47 1.51
CA ARG A 105 1.34 3.56 2.40
C ARG A 105 2.84 3.53 2.70
N CYS A 106 3.64 3.02 1.76
CA CYS A 106 5.08 2.83 1.95
C CYS A 106 5.44 1.99 3.19
N SER A 107 4.55 1.09 3.62
CA SER A 107 4.69 0.34 4.87
C SER A 107 5.96 -0.51 4.94
N ASN A 108 6.43 -1.06 3.82
CA ASN A 108 7.72 -1.75 3.72
C ASN A 108 8.89 -0.80 4.09
N TYR A 109 8.85 0.44 3.61
CA TYR A 109 9.85 1.45 3.90
C TYR A 109 9.74 1.97 5.34
N VAL A 110 8.53 2.28 5.80
CA VAL A 110 8.27 2.80 7.15
C VAL A 110 8.77 1.85 8.23
N LEU A 111 8.62 0.53 8.00
CA LEU A 111 8.98 -0.50 8.96
C LEU A 111 10.41 -1.02 8.80
N ARG A 112 11.19 -0.54 7.83
CA ARG A 112 12.49 -1.17 7.49
C ARG A 112 13.47 -1.20 8.67
N GLU A 113 13.51 -0.16 9.49
CA GLU A 113 14.39 -0.04 10.66
C GLU A 113 13.74 -0.54 11.96
N GLU A 114 12.44 -0.91 11.91
CA GLU A 114 11.73 -1.37 13.10
C GLU A 114 12.10 -2.82 13.44
N ASN A 115 12.27 -3.08 14.72
CA ASN A 115 12.57 -4.43 15.24
C ASN A 115 11.31 -5.30 15.31
N VAL A 116 10.71 -5.55 14.17
CA VAL A 116 9.53 -6.40 14.00
C VAL A 116 9.78 -7.42 12.89
N VAL A 117 9.27 -8.63 13.06
CA VAL A 117 9.29 -9.64 11.98
C VAL A 117 8.41 -9.14 10.85
N LYS A 118 8.98 -8.99 9.66
CA LYS A 118 8.25 -8.47 8.50
C LYS A 118 8.48 -9.30 7.25
N VAL A 119 7.46 -9.34 6.41
CA VAL A 119 7.50 -9.92 5.07
C VAL A 119 6.92 -8.90 4.10
N ASN A 120 7.75 -8.43 3.18
CA ASN A 120 7.40 -7.41 2.22
C ASN A 120 7.05 -8.07 0.88
N LEU A 121 5.82 -7.89 0.43
CA LEU A 121 5.31 -8.43 -0.84
C LEU A 121 5.11 -7.30 -1.84
N PHE A 122 5.46 -7.56 -3.11
CA PHE A 122 5.01 -6.76 -4.24
C PHE A 122 4.12 -7.60 -5.16
N VAL A 123 2.92 -7.11 -5.46
CA VAL A 123 1.93 -7.85 -6.23
C VAL A 123 1.69 -7.15 -7.56
N HIS A 124 1.94 -7.86 -8.65
CA HIS A 124 1.76 -7.36 -10.00
C HIS A 124 0.96 -8.34 -10.87
N ALA A 125 0.58 -7.93 -12.07
CA ALA A 125 0.02 -8.79 -13.09
C ALA A 125 0.16 -8.13 -14.47
N PRO A 126 0.16 -8.90 -15.58
CA PRO A 126 0.13 -8.36 -16.93
C PRO A 126 -1.08 -7.44 -17.14
N MET A 127 -0.93 -6.41 -17.99
CA MET A 127 -1.97 -5.40 -18.23
C MET A 127 -3.32 -6.02 -18.59
N PHE A 128 -3.35 -7.04 -19.47
CA PHE A 128 -4.59 -7.67 -19.88
C PHE A 128 -5.38 -8.28 -18.70
N ALA A 129 -4.68 -8.92 -17.76
CA ALA A 129 -5.31 -9.51 -16.56
C ALA A 129 -5.83 -8.45 -15.61
N ARG A 130 -5.09 -7.35 -15.48
CA ARG A 130 -5.49 -6.19 -14.66
C ARG A 130 -6.70 -5.47 -15.26
N VAL A 131 -6.70 -5.27 -16.59
CA VAL A 131 -7.82 -4.67 -17.31
C VAL A 131 -9.08 -5.51 -17.13
N ALA A 132 -9.01 -6.84 -17.35
CA ALA A 132 -10.16 -7.72 -17.14
C ALA A 132 -10.74 -7.59 -15.73
N ARG A 133 -9.89 -7.62 -14.71
CA ARG A 133 -10.32 -7.52 -13.30
C ARG A 133 -10.91 -6.15 -12.95
N VAL A 134 -10.34 -5.07 -13.47
CA VAL A 134 -10.84 -3.70 -13.21
C VAL A 134 -12.12 -3.44 -13.97
N SER A 135 -12.22 -3.89 -15.25
CA SER A 135 -13.46 -3.77 -16.05
C SER A 135 -14.64 -4.46 -15.37
N GLU A 136 -14.44 -5.68 -14.88
CA GLU A 136 -15.47 -6.45 -14.18
C GLU A 136 -15.87 -5.77 -12.86
N ARG A 137 -14.90 -5.41 -12.02
CA ARG A 137 -15.15 -4.81 -10.71
C ARG A 137 -15.88 -3.47 -10.79
N ASP A 138 -15.44 -2.60 -11.72
CA ASP A 138 -15.89 -1.21 -11.79
C ASP A 138 -16.94 -0.98 -12.89
N ASN A 139 -17.36 -2.06 -13.57
CA ASN A 139 -18.34 -2.06 -14.67
C ASN A 139 -18.00 -1.02 -15.76
N MET A 140 -16.76 -1.05 -16.23
CA MET A 140 -16.25 -0.12 -17.25
C MET A 140 -15.66 -0.86 -18.44
N ASP A 141 -15.56 -0.19 -19.60
CA ASP A 141 -14.91 -0.78 -20.78
C ASP A 141 -13.39 -0.93 -20.60
N ALA A 142 -12.79 -1.76 -21.44
CA ALA A 142 -11.36 -2.10 -21.35
C ALA A 142 -10.44 -0.87 -21.52
N ALA A 143 -10.79 0.09 -22.36
CA ALA A 143 -9.98 1.28 -22.60
C ALA A 143 -10.02 2.22 -21.40
N ALA A 144 -11.19 2.40 -20.79
CA ALA A 144 -11.35 3.16 -19.56
C ALA A 144 -10.61 2.49 -18.39
N ALA A 145 -10.70 1.16 -18.26
CA ALA A 145 -9.99 0.40 -17.26
C ALA A 145 -8.47 0.53 -17.39
N GLU A 146 -7.92 0.40 -18.61
CA GLU A 146 -6.48 0.58 -18.84
C GLU A 146 -6.02 1.99 -18.48
N LYS A 147 -6.78 3.01 -18.86
CA LYS A 147 -6.46 4.40 -18.50
C LYS A 147 -6.46 4.61 -16.97
N ALA A 148 -7.45 4.07 -16.27
CA ALA A 148 -7.53 4.13 -14.82
C ALA A 148 -6.34 3.42 -14.15
N ILE A 149 -5.97 2.23 -14.65
CA ILE A 149 -4.82 1.47 -14.16
C ILE A 149 -3.54 2.28 -14.30
N ARG A 150 -3.24 2.81 -15.48
CA ARG A 150 -2.04 3.60 -15.73
C ARG A 150 -1.96 4.84 -14.85
N LEU A 151 -3.10 5.53 -14.66
CA LEU A 151 -3.18 6.70 -13.79
C LEU A 151 -2.86 6.33 -12.33
N LYS A 152 -3.53 5.30 -11.80
CA LYS A 152 -3.33 4.86 -10.41
C LYS A 152 -1.93 4.35 -10.14
N ASP A 153 -1.32 3.63 -11.06
CA ASP A 153 0.06 3.17 -10.91
C ASP A 153 1.04 4.35 -10.93
N LYS A 154 0.83 5.34 -11.80
CA LYS A 154 1.61 6.57 -11.83
C LYS A 154 1.51 7.35 -10.50
N GLU A 155 0.30 7.45 -9.94
CA GLU A 155 0.06 8.09 -8.64
C GLU A 155 0.83 7.38 -7.52
N ARG A 156 0.73 6.04 -7.45
CA ARG A 156 1.43 5.23 -6.45
C ARG A 156 2.93 5.32 -6.57
N GLN A 157 3.44 5.24 -7.81
CA GLN A 157 4.86 5.38 -8.09
C GLN A 157 5.37 6.75 -7.65
N ALA A 158 4.67 7.84 -8.01
CA ALA A 158 5.06 9.20 -7.64
C ALA A 158 5.08 9.37 -6.10
N TYR A 159 4.04 8.88 -5.43
CA TYR A 159 3.95 8.92 -3.97
C TYR A 159 5.10 8.15 -3.30
N TYR A 160 5.29 6.88 -3.69
CA TYR A 160 6.34 6.03 -3.12
C TYR A 160 7.73 6.64 -3.34
N ASN A 161 8.06 6.98 -4.59
CA ASN A 161 9.38 7.52 -4.92
C ASN A 161 9.67 8.84 -4.21
N PHE A 162 8.64 9.69 -4.03
CA PHE A 162 8.79 10.97 -3.33
C PHE A 162 9.11 10.79 -1.85
N PHE A 163 8.37 9.95 -1.14
CA PHE A 163 8.53 9.79 0.31
C PHE A 163 9.68 8.86 0.71
N THR A 164 10.07 7.93 -0.16
CA THR A 164 11.11 6.94 0.16
C THR A 164 12.46 7.26 -0.49
N GLY A 165 12.48 8.02 -1.58
CA GLY A 165 13.66 8.18 -2.42
C GLY A 165 14.01 6.91 -3.23
N GLU A 166 13.20 5.86 -3.14
CA GLU A 166 13.42 4.56 -3.75
C GLU A 166 12.50 4.35 -4.96
N ARG A 167 12.78 3.32 -5.77
CA ARG A 167 11.98 3.01 -6.95
C ARG A 167 10.84 2.08 -6.58
N TRP A 168 9.60 2.51 -6.78
CA TRP A 168 8.42 1.68 -6.56
C TRP A 168 8.44 0.38 -7.37
N GLY A 169 8.26 -0.76 -6.69
CA GLY A 169 8.24 -2.08 -7.31
C GLY A 169 9.62 -2.63 -7.67
N ASP A 170 10.72 -2.06 -7.17
CA ASP A 170 12.05 -2.64 -7.33
C ASP A 170 12.12 -3.95 -6.53
N ALA A 171 12.36 -5.06 -7.21
CA ALA A 171 12.29 -6.40 -6.62
C ALA A 171 13.21 -6.60 -5.40
N LYS A 172 14.31 -5.85 -5.30
CA LYS A 172 15.23 -5.94 -4.16
C LYS A 172 14.67 -5.45 -2.84
N ASP A 173 13.59 -4.63 -2.88
CA ASP A 173 12.97 -4.03 -1.70
C ASP A 173 11.83 -4.91 -1.13
N TYR A 174 11.63 -6.09 -1.72
CA TYR A 174 10.56 -7.02 -1.35
C TYR A 174 11.08 -8.44 -1.19
N ASP A 175 10.54 -9.16 -0.22
CA ASP A 175 10.85 -10.59 -0.02
C ASP A 175 10.30 -11.46 -1.17
N LEU A 176 9.12 -11.11 -1.68
CA LEU A 176 8.49 -11.76 -2.84
C LEU A 176 7.87 -10.73 -3.78
N SER A 177 8.15 -10.86 -5.08
CA SER A 177 7.44 -10.15 -6.15
C SER A 177 6.62 -11.17 -6.95
N ILE A 178 5.28 -11.03 -6.95
CA ILE A 178 4.38 -12.13 -7.35
C ILE A 178 3.45 -11.69 -8.48
N ASP A 179 3.48 -12.44 -9.60
CA ASP A 179 2.47 -12.33 -10.67
C ASP A 179 1.23 -13.14 -10.31
N THR A 180 0.17 -12.44 -9.89
CA THR A 180 -1.09 -13.10 -9.50
C THR A 180 -1.87 -13.68 -10.66
N SER A 181 -1.53 -13.38 -11.91
CA SER A 181 -2.20 -13.95 -13.08
C SER A 181 -1.88 -15.43 -13.28
N LYS A 182 -0.79 -15.93 -12.68
CA LYS A 182 -0.32 -17.30 -12.81
C LYS A 182 -1.01 -18.26 -11.85
N LEU A 183 -1.19 -17.83 -10.61
CA LEU A 183 -1.71 -18.69 -9.53
C LEU A 183 -3.14 -18.31 -9.11
N GLY A 184 -3.65 -17.17 -9.58
CA GLY A 184 -4.84 -16.57 -9.01
C GLY A 184 -4.63 -16.12 -7.55
N ILE A 185 -5.65 -15.55 -6.92
CA ILE A 185 -5.54 -15.14 -5.51
C ILE A 185 -5.37 -16.34 -4.57
N PRO A 186 -6.17 -17.43 -4.71
CA PRO A 186 -6.03 -18.58 -3.81
C PRO A 186 -4.64 -19.21 -3.86
N GLY A 187 -4.08 -19.44 -5.04
CA GLY A 187 -2.73 -20.00 -5.18
C GLY A 187 -1.64 -19.05 -4.68
N THR A 188 -1.85 -17.74 -4.81
CA THR A 188 -0.93 -16.74 -4.26
C THR A 188 -0.95 -16.74 -2.73
N VAL A 189 -2.11 -16.91 -2.12
CA VAL A 189 -2.24 -17.07 -0.65
C VAL A 189 -1.45 -18.28 -0.17
N GLU A 190 -1.60 -19.43 -0.82
CA GLU A 190 -0.85 -20.65 -0.45
C GLU A 190 0.68 -20.47 -0.61
N LEU A 191 1.12 -19.78 -1.67
CA LEU A 191 2.53 -19.44 -1.84
C LEU A 191 3.06 -18.60 -0.68
N VAL A 192 2.35 -17.55 -0.29
CA VAL A 192 2.74 -16.68 0.82
C VAL A 192 2.74 -17.45 2.14
N LYS A 193 1.72 -18.27 2.43
CA LYS A 193 1.66 -19.11 3.61
C LYS A 193 2.83 -20.11 3.66
N ALA A 194 3.18 -20.72 2.52
CA ALA A 194 4.34 -21.60 2.44
C ALA A 194 5.64 -20.86 2.76
N TYR A 195 5.80 -19.64 2.25
CA TYR A 195 6.94 -18.79 2.55
C TYR A 195 7.03 -18.45 4.05
N LEU A 196 5.90 -18.06 4.67
CA LEU A 196 5.84 -17.77 6.11
C LEU A 196 6.24 -19.00 6.95
N ARG A 197 5.74 -20.19 6.61
CA ARG A 197 6.11 -21.45 7.27
C ARG A 197 7.59 -21.76 7.14
N LEU A 198 8.16 -21.64 5.93
CA LEU A 198 9.59 -21.86 5.68
C LEU A 198 10.50 -20.88 6.44
N ARG A 199 9.99 -19.67 6.70
CA ARG A 199 10.66 -18.67 7.53
C ARG A 199 10.45 -18.89 9.04
N GLY A 200 9.64 -19.86 9.45
CA GLY A 200 9.29 -20.09 10.86
C GLY A 200 8.49 -18.95 11.51
N ILE A 201 7.71 -18.23 10.71
CA ILE A 201 6.90 -17.09 11.18
C ILE A 201 5.53 -17.57 11.67
N VAL A 202 4.96 -18.59 10.98
CA VAL A 202 3.68 -19.23 11.30
C VAL A 202 3.79 -20.74 11.22
#